data_52fc54c5462f023cac2ff19db90d9402
#
_entry.id   52fc54c5462f023cac2ff19db90d9402
#
_cell.length_a   1.000
_cell.length_b   1.000
_cell.length_c   1.000
_cell.angle_alpha   90.00
_cell.angle_beta   90.00
_cell.angle_gamma   90.00
#
_symmetry.space_group_name_H-M   'P 1'
#
loop_
_entity.id
_entity.type
_entity.pdbx_description
1 polymer ?
#
loop_
_entity_poly.entity_id
_entity_poly.type
_entity_poly.pdbx_seq_one_letter_code
_entity_poly.pdbx_strand_id
1 'polypeptide(L)'
;MKTDVVIIGGGVIGTAIARELSRYRLDITLIEKEEDVAMGTSKGNSGIIHAGYDADFKTLKGQLNVKSNPQFDKLCRDLKVPFKRIGSLVVGFTKEDFNKLKDLKENGEKNGIKNLKALS
;
A
#
# COMPACT_ATOMS: atom_id res chain seq x y z
N MET A 1 20.98 19.28 -19.92
CA MET A 1 19.60 19.39 -19.37
C MET A 1 19.77 19.75 -17.89
N LYS A 2 19.09 20.78 -17.41
CA LYS A 2 19.14 21.19 -15.99
C LYS A 2 17.79 20.74 -15.40
N THR A 3 17.83 20.04 -14.28
CA THR A 3 16.62 19.57 -13.58
C THR A 3 16.77 19.84 -12.09
N ASP A 4 15.69 20.12 -11.39
CA ASP A 4 15.69 20.34 -9.94
C ASP A 4 15.68 19.02 -9.16
N VAL A 5 14.98 17.99 -9.69
CA VAL A 5 14.84 16.68 -9.06
C VAL A 5 15.00 15.58 -10.11
N VAL A 6 15.84 14.59 -9.78
CA VAL A 6 15.92 13.34 -10.55
C VAL A 6 15.36 12.20 -9.73
N ILE A 7 14.39 11.47 -10.30
CA ILE A 7 13.83 10.24 -9.72
C ILE A 7 14.37 9.07 -10.51
N ILE A 8 15.04 8.13 -9.84
CA ILE A 8 15.58 6.93 -10.45
C ILE A 8 14.65 5.75 -10.16
N GLY A 9 14.06 5.20 -11.20
CA GLY A 9 13.12 4.08 -11.17
C GLY A 9 11.68 4.52 -11.35
N GLY A 10 11.01 3.98 -12.38
CA GLY A 10 9.61 4.23 -12.75
C GLY A 10 8.61 3.24 -12.16
N GLY A 11 8.94 2.56 -11.05
CA GLY A 11 8.00 1.72 -10.31
C GLY A 11 6.97 2.56 -9.54
N VAL A 12 6.07 1.89 -8.80
CA VAL A 12 4.99 2.54 -8.02
C VAL A 12 5.50 3.65 -7.09
N ILE A 13 6.67 3.50 -6.50
CA ILE A 13 7.23 4.50 -5.59
C ILE A 13 7.68 5.74 -6.38
N GLY A 14 8.49 5.55 -7.44
CA GLY A 14 9.00 6.67 -8.23
C GLY A 14 7.90 7.45 -8.92
N THR A 15 6.91 6.77 -9.48
CA THR A 15 5.74 7.41 -10.12
C THR A 15 4.85 8.13 -9.10
N ALA A 16 4.68 7.59 -7.88
CA ALA A 16 3.95 8.27 -6.82
C ALA A 16 4.68 9.53 -6.34
N ILE A 17 6.01 9.49 -6.22
CA ILE A 17 6.83 10.66 -5.87
C ILE A 17 6.73 11.71 -6.98
N ALA A 18 6.87 11.30 -8.25
CA ALA A 18 6.75 12.21 -9.39
C ALA A 18 5.38 12.91 -9.38
N ARG A 19 4.30 12.16 -9.13
CA ARG A 19 2.94 12.69 -9.02
C ARG A 19 2.81 13.73 -7.89
N GLU A 20 3.36 13.47 -6.73
CA GLU A 20 3.30 14.45 -5.62
C GLU A 20 4.13 15.70 -5.94
N LEU A 21 5.34 15.53 -6.47
CA LEU A 21 6.21 16.64 -6.82
C LEU A 21 5.68 17.49 -7.99
N SER A 22 4.88 16.90 -8.88
CA SER A 22 4.25 17.65 -10.00
C SER A 22 3.29 18.77 -9.57
N ARG A 23 2.95 18.84 -8.29
CA ARG A 23 2.17 19.94 -7.70
C ARG A 23 2.98 21.19 -7.42
N TYR A 24 4.29 21.10 -7.56
CA TYR A 24 5.22 22.19 -7.29
C TYR A 24 5.82 22.66 -8.62
N ARG A 25 6.35 23.88 -8.62
CA ARG A 25 7.09 24.42 -9.76
C ARG A 25 8.53 23.89 -9.74
N LEU A 26 8.70 22.67 -10.18
CA LEU A 26 9.98 21.97 -10.23
C LEU A 26 10.14 21.31 -11.60
N ASP A 27 11.35 21.38 -12.13
CA ASP A 27 11.76 20.58 -13.28
C ASP A 27 12.13 19.17 -12.80
N ILE A 28 11.26 18.19 -13.07
CA ILE A 28 11.39 16.82 -12.58
C ILE A 28 11.74 15.90 -13.74
N THR A 29 12.80 15.12 -13.58
CA THR A 29 13.18 14.07 -14.51
C THR A 29 13.05 12.70 -13.83
N LEU A 30 12.24 11.82 -14.39
CA LEU A 30 12.17 10.41 -13.98
C LEU A 30 12.95 9.58 -15.00
N ILE A 31 13.87 8.76 -14.49
CA ILE A 31 14.71 7.86 -15.29
C ILE A 31 14.29 6.43 -14.98
N GLU A 32 13.92 5.68 -16.02
CA GLU A 32 13.62 4.25 -15.95
C GLU A 32 14.58 3.50 -16.90
N LYS A 33 15.03 2.31 -16.50
CA LYS A 33 15.93 1.48 -17.30
C LYS A 33 15.20 0.62 -18.33
N GLU A 34 13.93 0.32 -18.05
CA GLU A 34 13.08 -0.48 -18.93
C GLU A 34 12.38 0.41 -19.96
N GLU A 35 11.73 -0.22 -20.93
CA GLU A 35 11.03 0.48 -22.02
C GLU A 35 9.81 1.28 -21.56
N ASP A 36 9.23 0.90 -20.40
CA ASP A 36 8.06 1.57 -19.84
C ASP A 36 8.11 1.55 -18.31
N VAL A 37 7.26 2.35 -17.67
CA VAL A 37 7.10 2.38 -16.22
C VAL A 37 6.46 1.09 -15.68
N ALA A 38 6.69 0.81 -14.41
CA ALA A 38 6.12 -0.34 -13.69
C ALA A 38 6.48 -1.74 -14.24
N MET A 39 7.50 -1.87 -15.08
CA MET A 39 7.88 -3.17 -15.68
C MET A 39 8.53 -4.16 -14.71
N GLY A 40 8.94 -3.71 -13.52
CA GLY A 40 9.50 -4.56 -12.46
C GLY A 40 8.43 -5.11 -11.49
N THR A 41 8.77 -5.11 -10.21
CA THR A 41 7.91 -5.62 -9.11
C THR A 41 6.51 -4.97 -9.07
N SER A 42 6.38 -3.74 -9.53
CA SER A 42 5.08 -3.05 -9.58
C SER A 42 4.09 -3.69 -10.55
N LYS A 43 4.55 -4.41 -11.57
CA LYS A 43 3.71 -5.18 -12.49
C LYS A 43 3.32 -6.53 -11.90
N GLY A 44 4.22 -7.17 -11.16
CA GLY A 44 4.07 -8.51 -10.60
C GLY A 44 3.57 -8.51 -9.17
N ASN A 45 2.40 -7.92 -8.88
CA ASN A 45 1.81 -7.90 -7.55
C ASN A 45 0.33 -8.33 -7.57
N SER A 46 -0.24 -8.57 -6.39
CA SER A 46 -1.63 -9.04 -6.25
C SER A 46 -2.68 -7.94 -6.40
N GLY A 47 -2.31 -6.68 -6.49
CA GLY A 47 -3.24 -5.55 -6.55
C GLY A 47 -4.10 -5.37 -5.29
N ILE A 48 -3.67 -5.89 -4.14
CA ILE A 48 -4.43 -5.84 -2.89
C ILE A 48 -3.95 -4.65 -2.05
N ILE A 49 -4.87 -3.79 -1.65
CA ILE A 49 -4.61 -2.72 -0.68
C ILE A 49 -4.59 -3.36 0.72
N HIS A 50 -3.44 -3.30 1.39
CA HIS A 50 -3.28 -3.88 2.71
C HIS A 50 -4.24 -3.27 3.73
N ALA A 51 -4.92 -4.12 4.50
CA ALA A 51 -5.84 -3.69 5.55
C ALA A 51 -5.12 -3.15 6.80
N GLY A 52 -3.86 -3.61 7.03
CA GLY A 52 -3.02 -3.11 8.12
C GLY A 52 -2.95 -4.01 9.36
N TYR A 53 -3.60 -5.18 9.37
CA TYR A 53 -3.56 -6.09 10.52
C TYR A 53 -2.28 -6.95 10.58
N ASP A 54 -1.58 -7.12 9.46
CA ASP A 54 -0.43 -8.02 9.31
C ASP A 54 0.87 -7.41 9.83
N ALA A 55 1.17 -6.17 9.47
CA ALA A 55 2.42 -5.53 9.86
C ALA A 55 2.42 -5.12 11.34
N ASP A 56 3.55 -5.37 12.04
CA ASP A 56 3.70 -5.02 13.45
C ASP A 56 3.45 -3.52 13.67
N PHE A 57 2.54 -3.22 14.60
CA PHE A 57 2.10 -1.87 14.95
C PHE A 57 3.23 -0.96 15.43
N LYS A 58 4.32 -1.52 15.95
CA LYS A 58 5.50 -0.77 16.39
C LYS A 58 6.37 -0.28 15.23
N THR A 59 6.16 -0.81 14.03
CA THR A 59 6.97 -0.49 12.86
C THR A 59 6.37 0.65 12.04
N LEU A 60 7.24 1.37 11.33
CA LEU A 60 6.79 2.37 10.37
C LEU A 60 5.90 1.75 9.28
N LYS A 61 6.17 0.50 8.89
CA LYS A 61 5.34 -0.26 7.94
C LYS A 61 3.91 -0.42 8.45
N GLY A 62 3.71 -0.82 9.72
CA GLY A 62 2.39 -0.97 10.32
C GLY A 62 1.64 0.35 10.34
N GLN A 63 2.28 1.40 10.84
CA GLN A 63 1.70 2.74 10.92
C GLN A 63 1.30 3.31 9.55
N LEU A 64 2.18 3.20 8.55
CA LEU A 64 1.93 3.70 7.20
C LEU A 64 0.85 2.89 6.48
N ASN A 65 0.77 1.58 6.67
CA ASN A 65 -0.29 0.76 6.08
C ASN A 65 -1.67 1.26 6.48
N VAL A 66 -1.91 1.47 7.77
CA VAL A 66 -3.20 1.95 8.26
C VAL A 66 -3.48 3.37 7.82
N LYS A 67 -2.48 4.24 7.89
CA LYS A 67 -2.60 5.66 7.49
C LYS A 67 -2.89 5.81 5.99
N SER A 68 -2.30 4.97 5.14
CA SER A 68 -2.45 5.07 3.69
C SER A 68 -3.73 4.41 3.17
N ASN A 69 -4.24 3.37 3.82
CA ASN A 69 -5.40 2.61 3.33
C ASN A 69 -6.60 3.50 2.96
N PRO A 70 -7.10 4.44 3.78
CA PRO A 70 -8.22 5.30 3.41
C PRO A 70 -7.90 6.29 2.28
N GLN A 71 -6.62 6.55 2.01
CA GLN A 71 -6.24 7.47 0.94
C GLN A 71 -6.46 6.88 -0.46
N PHE A 72 -6.54 5.55 -0.56
CA PHE A 72 -6.77 4.86 -1.83
C PHE A 72 -8.14 5.20 -2.46
N ASP A 73 -9.16 5.54 -1.68
CA ASP A 73 -10.45 5.96 -2.22
C ASP A 73 -10.32 7.20 -3.11
N LYS A 74 -9.57 8.20 -2.61
CA LYS A 74 -9.29 9.41 -3.38
C LYS A 74 -8.28 9.14 -4.50
N LEU A 75 -7.21 8.42 -4.22
CA LEU A 75 -6.14 8.13 -5.17
C LEU A 75 -6.68 7.38 -6.40
N CYS A 76 -7.44 6.31 -6.18
CA CYS A 76 -8.01 5.52 -7.28
C CYS A 76 -9.02 6.32 -8.10
N ARG A 77 -9.81 7.19 -7.47
CA ARG A 77 -10.71 8.11 -8.16
C ARG A 77 -9.94 9.11 -9.03
N ASP A 78 -8.92 9.75 -8.47
CA ASP A 78 -8.09 10.73 -9.19
C ASP A 78 -7.38 10.09 -10.40
N LEU A 79 -6.91 8.86 -10.25
CA LEU A 79 -6.20 8.11 -11.28
C LEU A 79 -7.14 7.31 -12.20
N LYS A 80 -8.47 7.34 -11.96
CA LYS A 80 -9.47 6.54 -12.69
C LYS A 80 -9.18 5.03 -12.67
N VAL A 81 -8.60 4.54 -11.57
CA VAL A 81 -8.33 3.12 -11.35
C VAL A 81 -9.52 2.49 -10.63
N PRO A 82 -10.19 1.51 -11.24
CA PRO A 82 -11.30 0.82 -10.58
C PRO A 82 -10.78 -0.02 -9.42
N PHE A 83 -11.42 0.09 -8.25
CA PHE A 83 -11.17 -0.79 -7.13
C PHE A 83 -12.45 -0.99 -6.30
N LYS A 84 -12.47 -2.03 -5.47
CA LYS A 84 -13.60 -2.32 -4.59
C LYS A 84 -13.11 -2.62 -3.18
N ARG A 85 -13.80 -2.11 -2.17
CA ARG A 85 -13.60 -2.46 -0.75
C ARG A 85 -14.42 -3.70 -0.41
N ILE A 86 -13.86 -4.87 -0.71
CA ILE A 86 -14.53 -6.16 -0.51
C ILE A 86 -14.20 -6.81 0.85
N GLY A 87 -13.27 -6.22 1.61
CA GLY A 87 -12.71 -6.82 2.81
C GLY A 87 -11.66 -7.89 2.49
N SER A 88 -11.13 -8.50 3.54
CA SER A 88 -10.25 -9.66 3.44
C SER A 88 -10.59 -10.68 4.52
N LEU A 89 -10.42 -11.96 4.22
CA LEU A 89 -10.66 -13.05 5.13
C LEU A 89 -9.35 -13.81 5.35
N VAL A 90 -9.02 -14.05 6.63
CA VAL A 90 -7.93 -14.94 7.00
C VAL A 90 -8.56 -16.18 7.63
N VAL A 91 -8.21 -17.35 7.09
CA VAL A 91 -8.83 -18.63 7.49
C VAL A 91 -7.83 -19.47 8.23
N GLY A 92 -8.23 -20.04 9.35
CA GLY A 92 -7.47 -21.02 10.15
C GLY A 92 -8.21 -22.36 10.23
N PHE A 93 -7.46 -23.45 10.24
CA PHE A 93 -8.00 -24.81 10.26
C PHE A 93 -7.58 -25.60 11.51
N THR A 94 -6.56 -25.14 12.22
CA THR A 94 -5.99 -25.83 13.38
C THR A 94 -6.05 -24.96 14.64
N LYS A 95 -5.84 -25.57 15.81
CA LYS A 95 -5.73 -24.82 17.07
C LYS A 95 -4.58 -23.81 17.05
N GLU A 96 -3.49 -24.15 16.38
CA GLU A 96 -2.35 -23.25 16.24
C GLU A 96 -2.73 -22.02 15.38
N ASP A 97 -3.47 -22.23 14.28
CA ASP A 97 -3.96 -21.14 13.46
C ASP A 97 -4.91 -20.22 14.22
N PHE A 98 -5.73 -20.75 15.12
CA PHE A 98 -6.58 -19.94 16.00
C PHE A 98 -5.78 -18.97 16.87
N ASN A 99 -4.65 -19.40 17.41
CA ASN A 99 -3.77 -18.52 18.17
C ASN A 99 -3.20 -17.41 17.25
N LYS A 100 -2.72 -17.77 16.05
CA LYS A 100 -2.22 -16.79 15.07
C LYS A 100 -3.30 -15.79 14.65
N LEU A 101 -4.54 -16.25 14.45
CA LEU A 101 -5.68 -15.37 14.14
C LEU A 101 -5.97 -14.38 15.27
N LYS A 102 -5.86 -14.83 16.52
CA LYS A 102 -6.01 -13.97 17.69
C LYS A 102 -4.92 -12.90 17.73
N ASP A 103 -3.66 -13.31 17.53
CA ASP A 103 -2.52 -12.38 17.49
C ASP A 103 -2.66 -11.34 16.35
N LEU A 104 -3.09 -11.78 15.17
CA LEU A 104 -3.37 -10.89 14.05
C LEU A 104 -4.48 -9.89 14.37
N LYS A 105 -5.54 -10.33 15.02
CA LYS A 105 -6.63 -9.46 15.45
C LYS A 105 -6.13 -8.42 16.46
N GLU A 106 -5.41 -8.84 17.48
CA GLU A 106 -4.84 -7.93 18.49
C GLU A 106 -3.87 -6.93 17.87
N ASN A 107 -3.01 -7.38 16.95
CA ASN A 107 -2.10 -6.49 16.23
C ASN A 107 -2.87 -5.47 15.37
N GLY A 108 -3.90 -5.91 14.68
CA GLY A 108 -4.74 -5.01 13.89
C GLY A 108 -5.48 -3.99 14.74
N GLU A 109 -5.98 -4.37 15.93
CA GLU A 109 -6.60 -3.44 16.89
C GLU A 109 -5.59 -2.41 17.40
N LYS A 110 -4.35 -2.85 17.72
CA LYS A 110 -3.25 -1.96 18.10
C LYS A 110 -2.84 -1.01 16.97
N ASN A 111 -2.97 -1.45 15.72
CA ASN A 111 -2.82 -0.61 14.54
C ASN A 111 -3.99 0.37 14.32
N GLY A 112 -5.07 0.28 15.10
CA GLY A 112 -6.23 1.18 15.03
C GLY A 112 -7.33 0.74 14.05
N ILE A 113 -7.33 -0.51 13.60
CA ILE A 113 -8.37 -1.05 12.71
C ILE A 113 -9.62 -1.38 13.53
N LYS A 114 -10.76 -0.78 13.19
CA LYS A 114 -11.98 -0.84 14.01
C LYS A 114 -12.96 -1.98 13.66
N ASN A 115 -12.81 -2.63 12.50
CA ASN A 115 -13.83 -3.55 11.96
C ASN A 115 -13.33 -5.00 11.84
N LEU A 116 -12.39 -5.41 12.69
CA LEU A 116 -11.92 -6.79 12.73
C LEU A 116 -12.93 -7.67 13.46
N LYS A 117 -13.37 -8.73 12.80
CA LYS A 117 -14.33 -9.70 13.37
C LYS A 117 -13.73 -11.09 13.34
N ALA A 118 -13.82 -11.82 14.45
CA ALA A 118 -13.66 -13.26 14.43
C ALA A 118 -15.01 -13.88 14.02
N LEU A 119 -14.97 -14.77 13.06
CA LEU A 119 -16.14 -15.54 12.60
C LEU A 119 -15.91 -17.00 13.01
N SER A 120 -16.96 -17.66 13.46
CA SER A 120 -16.98 -19.11 13.79
C SER A 120 -17.68 -19.88 12.68
#